data_dc0ec4a2a7afbc370b91afabc92ab6f4
#
_entry.id   dc0ec4a2a7afbc370b91afabc92ab6f4
#
_cell.length_a   1.000
_cell.length_b   1.000
_cell.length_c   1.000
_cell.angle_alpha   90.00
_cell.angle_beta   90.00
_cell.angle_gamma   90.00
#
_symmetry.space_group_name_H-M   'P 1'
#
loop_
_entity.id
_entity.type
_entity.pdbx_description
1 polymer ?
#
loop_
_entity_poly.entity_id
_entity_poly.type
_entity_poly.pdbx_seq_one_letter_code
_entity_poly.pdbx_strand_id
1 'polypeptide(L)'
;AGVVFTAIGLTACGFAGFNFLGRHHGRSVVLILIGSIGLLPIAHFLNPMSAAFAAFGLILCGFSLARRRVIIAILLLCSGWVLLSLSSGYLLTTAMIFLALALSFHSTWQSKRYLLTLIGAIVVSLPLLILYPLVLSKTNPEWFDIWFNHYSLGVFGGFHQIQTAFNLTYYLKNLLWFTLPVWPLAAWTLSRTRIHDKNW
;
A
#
# COMPACT_ATOMS: atom_id res chain seq x y z
N ALA A 1 -13.73 11.37 8.47
CA ALA A 1 -12.64 11.13 7.49
C ALA A 1 -12.16 9.67 7.51
N GLY A 2 -11.87 9.06 8.67
CA GLY A 2 -11.35 7.68 8.76
C GLY A 2 -12.23 6.63 8.08
N VAL A 3 -13.55 6.67 8.30
CA VAL A 3 -14.51 5.71 7.70
C VAL A 3 -14.50 5.78 6.18
N VAL A 4 -14.39 6.98 5.60
CA VAL A 4 -14.36 7.16 4.13
C VAL A 4 -13.08 6.53 3.55
N PHE A 5 -11.92 6.78 4.16
CA PHE A 5 -10.67 6.18 3.73
C PHE A 5 -10.68 4.66 3.88
N THR A 6 -11.22 4.14 4.98
CA THR A 6 -11.35 2.69 5.17
C THR A 6 -12.26 2.08 4.09
N ALA A 7 -13.38 2.72 3.76
CA ALA A 7 -14.27 2.26 2.70
C ALA A 7 -13.58 2.28 1.32
N ILE A 8 -12.83 3.34 1.01
CA ILE A 8 -12.03 3.43 -0.23
C ILE A 8 -10.99 2.30 -0.26
N GLY A 9 -10.25 2.08 0.82
CA GLY A 9 -9.26 1.02 0.90
C GLY A 9 -9.85 -0.36 0.69
N LEU A 10 -10.95 -0.69 1.39
CA LEU A 10 -11.63 -1.97 1.26
C LEU A 10 -12.17 -2.21 -0.16
N THR A 11 -12.82 -1.20 -0.74
CA THR A 11 -13.36 -1.32 -2.11
C THR A 11 -12.25 -1.46 -3.14
N ALA A 12 -11.18 -0.70 -3.02
CA ALA A 12 -10.03 -0.78 -3.92
C ALA A 12 -9.31 -2.14 -3.81
N CYS A 13 -9.12 -2.67 -2.59
CA CYS A 13 -8.58 -4.01 -2.37
C CYS A 13 -9.50 -5.10 -2.94
N GLY A 14 -10.82 -4.95 -2.79
CA GLY A 14 -11.80 -5.85 -3.38
C GLY A 14 -11.73 -5.89 -4.91
N PHE A 15 -11.62 -4.73 -5.55
CA PHE A 15 -11.42 -4.63 -7.00
C PHE A 15 -10.07 -5.21 -7.44
N ALA A 16 -9.00 -4.99 -6.69
CA ALA A 16 -7.71 -5.62 -6.95
C ALA A 16 -7.81 -7.14 -6.89
N GLY A 17 -8.43 -7.68 -5.83
CA GLY A 17 -8.69 -9.12 -5.69
C GLY A 17 -9.52 -9.69 -6.83
N PHE A 18 -10.57 -8.98 -7.25
CA PHE A 18 -11.38 -9.36 -8.41
C PHE A 18 -10.55 -9.45 -9.71
N ASN A 19 -9.67 -8.46 -9.94
CA ASN A 19 -8.87 -8.41 -11.17
C ASN A 19 -7.70 -9.42 -11.19
N PHE A 20 -7.07 -9.70 -10.04
CA PHE A 20 -5.94 -10.62 -9.94
C PHE A 20 -6.37 -12.08 -9.81
N LEU A 21 -7.35 -12.35 -8.95
CA LEU A 21 -7.73 -13.70 -8.54
C LEU A 21 -9.03 -14.19 -9.18
N GLY A 22 -9.78 -13.30 -9.85
CA GLY A 22 -11.03 -13.63 -10.51
C GLY A 22 -12.29 -13.23 -9.73
N ARG A 23 -13.44 -13.41 -10.39
CA ARG A 23 -14.75 -12.85 -10.01
C ARG A 23 -15.21 -13.15 -8.57
N HIS A 24 -14.90 -14.33 -8.06
CA HIS A 24 -15.38 -14.76 -6.74
C HIS A 24 -14.47 -14.30 -5.60
N HIS A 25 -13.20 -13.97 -5.86
CA HIS A 25 -12.22 -13.68 -4.83
C HIS A 25 -12.25 -12.23 -4.33
N GLY A 26 -12.80 -11.30 -5.09
CA GLY A 26 -12.91 -9.90 -4.64
C GLY A 26 -13.69 -9.75 -3.33
N ARG A 27 -14.82 -10.47 -3.19
CA ARG A 27 -15.61 -10.46 -1.94
C ARG A 27 -14.86 -11.12 -0.79
N SER A 28 -14.16 -12.22 -1.07
CA SER A 28 -13.35 -12.92 -0.06
C SER A 28 -12.24 -12.04 0.48
N VAL A 29 -11.56 -11.27 -0.37
CA VAL A 29 -10.52 -10.31 0.06
C VAL A 29 -11.10 -9.27 1.01
N VAL A 30 -12.25 -8.68 0.68
CA VAL A 30 -12.90 -7.69 1.55
C VAL A 30 -13.31 -8.30 2.89
N LEU A 31 -13.91 -9.49 2.90
CA LEU A 31 -14.31 -10.19 4.12
C LEU A 31 -13.11 -10.53 5.02
N ILE A 32 -12.01 -10.98 4.42
CA ILE A 32 -10.77 -11.27 5.13
C ILE A 32 -10.19 -10.00 5.76
N LEU A 33 -10.20 -8.89 5.03
CA LEU A 33 -9.71 -7.61 5.54
C LEU A 33 -10.58 -7.09 6.69
N ILE A 34 -11.92 -7.15 6.56
CA ILE A 34 -12.84 -6.75 7.63
C ILE A 34 -12.66 -7.63 8.87
N GLY A 35 -12.43 -8.92 8.69
CA GLY A 35 -12.20 -9.87 9.77
C GLY A 35 -10.81 -9.76 10.42
N SER A 36 -9.87 -9.00 9.85
CA SER A 36 -8.53 -8.87 10.40
C SER A 36 -8.51 -7.93 11.61
N ILE A 37 -7.90 -8.38 12.72
CA ILE A 37 -7.82 -7.62 13.97
C ILE A 37 -7.06 -6.29 13.75
N GLY A 38 -6.06 -6.28 12.88
CA GLY A 38 -5.25 -5.09 12.58
C GLY A 38 -6.03 -3.95 11.91
N LEU A 39 -7.16 -4.25 11.25
CA LEU A 39 -7.98 -3.21 10.63
C LEU A 39 -8.88 -2.48 11.63
N LEU A 40 -9.25 -3.13 12.76
CA LEU A 40 -10.15 -2.56 13.76
C LEU A 40 -9.65 -1.19 14.30
N PRO A 41 -8.41 -1.06 14.82
CA PRO A 41 -7.93 0.23 15.29
C PRO A 41 -7.79 1.26 14.17
N ILE A 42 -7.40 0.84 12.96
CA ILE A 42 -7.23 1.73 11.82
C ILE A 42 -8.57 2.33 11.38
N ALA A 43 -9.65 1.53 11.42
CA ALA A 43 -10.98 1.96 10.99
C ALA A 43 -11.68 2.90 11.97
N HIS A 44 -11.42 2.76 13.27
CA HIS A 44 -12.15 3.47 14.33
C HIS A 44 -11.46 4.72 14.85
N PHE A 45 -10.14 4.80 14.75
CA PHE A 45 -9.40 5.98 15.18
C PHE A 45 -9.19 6.98 14.05
N LEU A 46 -9.22 8.27 14.35
CA LEU A 46 -8.78 9.36 13.47
C LEU A 46 -7.24 9.31 13.38
N ASN A 47 -6.74 8.41 12.53
CA ASN A 47 -5.32 8.19 12.37
C ASN A 47 -4.95 8.32 10.88
N PRO A 48 -3.79 8.93 10.54
CA PRO A 48 -3.26 8.92 9.18
C PRO A 48 -3.14 7.53 8.54
N MET A 49 -3.04 6.48 9.36
CA MET A 49 -3.01 5.08 8.89
C MET A 49 -4.26 4.65 8.11
N SER A 50 -5.43 5.24 8.35
CA SER A 50 -6.62 4.97 7.54
C SER A 50 -6.46 5.48 6.10
N ALA A 51 -5.81 6.63 5.92
CA ALA A 51 -5.47 7.18 4.61
C ALA A 51 -4.37 6.35 3.93
N ALA A 52 -3.37 5.89 4.68
CA ALA A 52 -2.36 4.98 4.18
C ALA A 52 -2.97 3.65 3.70
N PHE A 53 -3.92 3.09 4.43
CA PHE A 53 -4.65 1.89 4.00
C PHE A 53 -5.41 2.12 2.69
N ALA A 54 -6.10 3.25 2.56
CA ALA A 54 -6.74 3.64 1.29
C ALA A 54 -5.72 3.76 0.14
N ALA A 55 -4.57 4.39 0.41
CA ALA A 55 -3.49 4.54 -0.56
C ALA A 55 -2.97 3.19 -1.05
N PHE A 56 -2.70 2.25 -0.15
CA PHE A 56 -2.30 0.88 -0.53
C PHE A 56 -3.37 0.18 -1.37
N GLY A 57 -4.64 0.30 -1.01
CA GLY A 57 -5.75 -0.23 -1.79
C GLY A 57 -5.76 0.33 -3.22
N LEU A 58 -5.62 1.65 -3.37
CA LEU A 58 -5.56 2.33 -4.67
C LEU A 58 -4.35 1.88 -5.50
N ILE A 59 -3.17 1.74 -4.89
CA ILE A 59 -1.96 1.25 -5.54
C ILE A 59 -2.17 -0.19 -6.04
N LEU A 60 -2.69 -1.09 -5.21
CA LEU A 60 -2.97 -2.47 -5.61
C LEU A 60 -4.01 -2.54 -6.73
N CYS A 61 -5.06 -1.72 -6.67
CA CYS A 61 -6.05 -1.61 -7.73
C CYS A 61 -5.42 -1.08 -9.03
N GLY A 62 -4.54 -0.07 -8.93
CA GLY A 62 -3.77 0.47 -10.05
C GLY A 62 -2.92 -0.62 -10.73
N PHE A 63 -2.17 -1.40 -9.95
CA PHE A 63 -1.40 -2.53 -10.47
C PHE A 63 -2.28 -3.56 -11.17
N SER A 64 -3.44 -3.88 -10.61
CA SER A 64 -4.35 -4.87 -11.21
C SER A 64 -4.86 -4.44 -12.59
N LEU A 65 -4.98 -3.13 -12.83
CA LEU A 65 -5.46 -2.55 -14.09
C LEU A 65 -4.34 -2.11 -15.05
N ALA A 66 -3.09 -2.06 -14.60
CA ALA A 66 -1.95 -1.50 -15.34
C ALA A 66 -1.75 -2.08 -16.75
N ARG A 67 -2.13 -3.34 -16.96
CA ARG A 67 -2.02 -4.04 -18.26
C ARG A 67 -3.28 -3.92 -19.14
N ARG A 68 -4.43 -3.56 -18.53
CA ARG A 68 -5.74 -3.56 -19.21
C ARG A 68 -6.24 -2.14 -19.49
N ARG A 69 -6.15 -1.24 -18.52
CA ARG A 69 -6.71 0.14 -18.56
C ARG A 69 -5.65 1.14 -18.09
N VAL A 70 -4.74 1.50 -18.99
CA VAL A 70 -3.56 2.33 -18.70
C VAL A 70 -3.94 3.65 -18.00
N ILE A 71 -4.90 4.41 -18.53
CA ILE A 71 -5.27 5.73 -18.00
C ILE A 71 -5.81 5.63 -16.58
N ILE A 72 -6.73 4.69 -16.33
CA ILE A 72 -7.31 4.49 -15.00
C ILE A 72 -6.24 4.03 -14.02
N ALA A 73 -5.34 3.16 -14.46
CA ALA A 73 -4.23 2.69 -13.63
C ALA A 73 -3.25 3.82 -13.29
N ILE A 74 -2.95 4.75 -14.22
CA ILE A 74 -2.15 5.95 -13.94
C ILE A 74 -2.79 6.80 -12.85
N LEU A 75 -4.09 7.08 -12.97
CA LEU A 75 -4.81 7.90 -11.99
C LEU A 75 -4.84 7.24 -10.60
N LEU A 76 -5.06 5.91 -10.54
CA LEU A 76 -5.09 5.16 -9.28
C LEU A 76 -3.71 5.10 -8.63
N LEU A 77 -2.64 4.85 -9.39
CA LEU A 77 -1.28 4.84 -8.87
C LEU A 77 -0.85 6.23 -8.40
N CYS A 78 -1.13 7.26 -9.20
CA CYS A 78 -0.84 8.64 -8.83
C CYS A 78 -1.56 9.05 -7.54
N SER A 79 -2.88 8.86 -7.46
CA SER A 79 -3.66 9.17 -6.26
C SER A 79 -3.20 8.35 -5.05
N GLY A 80 -2.85 7.08 -5.24
CA GLY A 80 -2.31 6.22 -4.19
C GLY A 80 -0.96 6.71 -3.68
N TRP A 81 -0.01 7.04 -4.56
CA TRP A 81 1.31 7.53 -4.14
C TRP A 81 1.25 8.90 -3.48
N VAL A 82 0.44 9.82 -3.99
CA VAL A 82 0.24 11.14 -3.37
C VAL A 82 -0.41 10.99 -2.00
N LEU A 83 -1.46 10.18 -1.87
CA LEU A 83 -2.13 9.95 -0.59
C LEU A 83 -1.19 9.26 0.41
N LEU A 84 -0.35 8.32 -0.05
CA LEU A 84 0.62 7.62 0.77
C LEU A 84 1.71 8.59 1.29
N SER A 85 2.22 9.48 0.44
CA SER A 85 3.23 10.47 0.84
C SER A 85 2.70 11.45 1.89
N LEU A 86 1.43 11.84 1.77
CA LEU A 86 0.80 12.75 2.73
C LEU A 86 0.45 12.07 4.07
N SER A 87 0.19 10.76 4.07
CA SER A 87 -0.23 10.02 5.27
C SER A 87 0.92 9.33 6.01
N SER A 88 1.91 8.82 5.30
CA SER A 88 2.98 7.97 5.86
C SER A 88 4.39 8.41 5.46
N GLY A 89 4.50 9.53 4.73
CA GLY A 89 5.77 10.10 4.34
C GLY A 89 6.40 9.50 3.07
N TYR A 90 7.53 10.10 2.67
CA TYR A 90 8.19 9.77 1.41
C TYR A 90 8.90 8.41 1.43
N LEU A 91 9.38 7.96 2.59
CA LEU A 91 10.11 6.69 2.66
C LEU A 91 9.27 5.51 2.17
N LEU A 92 8.03 5.43 2.64
CA LEU A 92 7.11 4.36 2.24
C LEU A 92 6.65 4.51 0.79
N THR A 93 6.44 5.75 0.35
CA THR A 93 6.06 6.06 -1.04
C THR A 93 7.18 5.67 -2.01
N THR A 94 8.43 6.03 -1.72
CA THR A 94 9.58 5.64 -2.55
C THR A 94 9.78 4.13 -2.57
N ALA A 95 9.61 3.45 -1.43
CA ALA A 95 9.65 1.98 -1.38
C ALA A 95 8.60 1.35 -2.30
N MET A 96 7.37 1.88 -2.35
CA MET A 96 6.32 1.39 -3.24
C MET A 96 6.61 1.69 -4.71
N ILE A 97 7.24 2.82 -5.03
CA ILE A 97 7.69 3.12 -6.40
C ILE A 97 8.82 2.16 -6.82
N PHE A 98 9.79 1.90 -5.92
CA PHE A 98 10.84 0.92 -6.18
C PHE A 98 10.29 -0.49 -6.37
N LEU A 99 9.29 -0.89 -5.57
CA LEU A 99 8.60 -2.17 -5.77
C LEU A 99 7.92 -2.23 -7.15
N ALA A 100 7.27 -1.14 -7.57
CA ALA A 100 6.66 -1.05 -8.89
C ALA A 100 7.69 -1.17 -10.03
N LEU A 101 8.86 -0.53 -9.87
CA LEU A 101 9.99 -0.68 -10.80
C LEU A 101 10.54 -2.10 -10.79
N ALA A 102 10.71 -2.71 -9.62
CA ALA A 102 11.20 -4.08 -9.49
C ALA A 102 10.26 -5.10 -10.17
N LEU A 103 8.95 -4.90 -10.07
CA LEU A 103 7.98 -5.74 -10.79
C LEU A 103 8.15 -5.71 -12.31
N SER A 104 8.68 -4.61 -12.89
CA SER A 104 8.93 -4.52 -14.33
C SER A 104 10.01 -5.50 -14.83
N PHE A 105 10.89 -5.97 -13.93
CA PHE A 105 11.92 -6.97 -14.27
C PHE A 105 11.38 -8.41 -14.25
N HIS A 106 10.22 -8.64 -13.64
CA HIS A 106 9.63 -9.98 -13.60
C HIS A 106 8.89 -10.28 -14.91
N SER A 107 9.14 -11.47 -15.50
CA SER A 107 8.64 -11.86 -16.82
C SER A 107 7.13 -11.70 -17.01
N THR A 108 6.35 -11.99 -15.96
CA THR A 108 4.88 -11.85 -15.97
C THR A 108 4.41 -10.39 -16.13
N TRP A 109 5.23 -9.41 -15.67
CA TRP A 109 4.89 -7.99 -15.68
C TRP A 109 5.58 -7.21 -16.82
N GLN A 110 6.48 -7.84 -17.56
CA GLN A 110 7.16 -7.27 -18.72
C GLN A 110 6.17 -7.03 -19.85
N SER A 111 5.50 -5.88 -19.83
CA SER A 111 4.64 -5.46 -20.94
C SER A 111 4.80 -3.97 -21.24
N LYS A 112 4.75 -3.59 -22.50
CA LYS A 112 4.82 -2.18 -22.92
C LYS A 112 3.74 -1.33 -22.23
N ARG A 113 2.55 -1.90 -22.01
CA ARG A 113 1.44 -1.21 -21.33
C ARG A 113 1.74 -0.97 -19.86
N TYR A 114 2.35 -1.94 -19.16
CA TYR A 114 2.75 -1.77 -17.78
C TYR A 114 3.80 -0.66 -17.65
N LEU A 115 4.83 -0.69 -18.49
CA LEU A 115 5.88 0.32 -18.48
C LEU A 115 5.32 1.72 -18.78
N LEU A 116 4.42 1.85 -19.77
CA LEU A 116 3.74 3.11 -20.06
C LEU A 116 2.91 3.60 -18.87
N THR A 117 2.21 2.71 -18.19
CA THR A 117 1.45 3.03 -16.97
C THR A 117 2.37 3.55 -15.88
N LEU A 118 3.50 2.88 -15.66
CA LEU A 118 4.44 3.23 -14.61
C LEU A 118 5.09 4.60 -14.87
N ILE A 119 5.59 4.82 -16.09
CA ILE A 119 6.17 6.11 -16.49
C ILE A 119 5.11 7.22 -16.38
N GLY A 120 3.90 7.00 -16.90
CA GLY A 120 2.82 7.97 -16.82
C GLY A 120 2.43 8.29 -15.37
N ALA A 121 2.35 7.27 -14.50
CA ALA A 121 2.06 7.48 -13.09
C ALA A 121 3.16 8.28 -12.38
N ILE A 122 4.44 8.00 -12.64
CA ILE A 122 5.57 8.76 -12.08
C ILE A 122 5.52 10.21 -12.57
N VAL A 123 5.37 10.44 -13.86
CA VAL A 123 5.35 11.79 -14.44
C VAL A 123 4.21 12.64 -13.90
N VAL A 124 3.01 12.05 -13.72
CA VAL A 124 1.84 12.77 -13.17
C VAL A 124 1.94 12.95 -11.66
N SER A 125 2.49 12.00 -10.93
CA SER A 125 2.60 12.10 -9.46
C SER A 125 3.74 13.02 -9.01
N LEU A 126 4.82 13.14 -9.76
CA LEU A 126 6.04 13.87 -9.40
C LEU A 126 5.77 15.35 -9.07
N PRO A 127 5.06 16.14 -9.89
CA PRO A 127 4.73 17.52 -9.55
C PRO A 127 3.87 17.64 -8.30
N LEU A 128 2.92 16.72 -8.07
CA LEU A 128 2.07 16.71 -6.88
C LEU A 128 2.85 16.35 -5.62
N LEU A 129 3.80 15.42 -5.73
CA LEU A 129 4.68 15.05 -4.63
C LEU A 129 5.63 16.18 -4.23
N ILE A 130 6.10 16.97 -5.20
CA ILE A 130 7.01 18.09 -4.95
C ILE A 130 6.28 19.35 -4.48
N LEU A 131 5.02 19.54 -4.89
CA LEU A 131 4.23 20.73 -4.58
C LEU A 131 4.07 20.96 -3.08
N TYR A 132 3.73 19.91 -2.33
CA TYR A 132 3.48 19.99 -0.89
C TYR A 132 4.72 20.47 -0.11
N PRO A 133 5.91 19.84 -0.21
CA PRO A 133 7.10 20.31 0.47
C PRO A 133 7.56 21.70 0.00
N LEU A 134 7.39 22.04 -1.28
CA LEU A 134 7.72 23.37 -1.77
C LEU A 134 6.84 24.46 -1.15
N VAL A 135 5.54 24.23 -1.04
CA VAL A 135 4.63 25.18 -0.40
C VAL A 135 4.96 25.30 1.07
N LEU A 136 5.17 24.15 1.76
CA LEU A 136 5.48 24.13 3.18
C LEU A 136 6.80 24.82 3.51
N SER A 137 7.85 24.61 2.71
CA SER A 137 9.16 25.24 2.91
C SER A 137 9.13 26.76 2.72
N LYS A 138 8.22 27.27 1.87
CA LYS A 138 8.07 28.72 1.64
C LYS A 138 7.17 29.40 2.68
N THR A 139 6.16 28.71 3.18
CA THR A 139 5.20 29.27 4.14
C THR A 139 5.68 29.16 5.58
N ASN A 140 6.23 28.04 5.97
CA ASN A 140 6.66 27.75 7.34
C ASN A 140 7.89 26.85 7.35
N PRO A 141 9.11 27.38 7.27
CA PRO A 141 10.34 26.60 7.20
C PRO A 141 10.58 25.73 8.46
N GLU A 142 10.15 26.19 9.64
CA GLU A 142 10.25 25.40 10.88
C GLU A 142 9.39 24.13 10.83
N TRP A 143 8.14 24.27 10.36
CA TRP A 143 7.26 23.10 10.17
C TRP A 143 7.73 22.18 9.06
N PHE A 144 8.39 22.73 8.03
CA PHE A 144 9.01 21.92 6.97
C PHE A 144 10.12 21.03 7.54
N ASP A 145 11.00 21.57 8.38
CA ASP A 145 12.10 20.82 8.97
C ASP A 145 11.59 19.68 9.88
N ILE A 146 10.62 19.99 10.75
CA ILE A 146 9.96 19.00 11.61
C ILE A 146 9.27 17.92 10.76
N TRP A 147 8.51 18.33 9.76
CA TRP A 147 7.79 17.39 8.90
C TRP A 147 8.75 16.51 8.10
N PHE A 148 9.81 17.10 7.53
CA PHE A 148 10.75 16.37 6.69
C PHE A 148 11.56 15.36 7.51
N ASN A 149 12.12 15.76 8.63
CA ASN A 149 13.01 14.91 9.43
C ASN A 149 12.27 13.90 10.31
N HIS A 150 11.11 14.26 10.87
CA HIS A 150 10.39 13.38 11.81
C HIS A 150 9.29 12.53 11.14
N TYR A 151 8.61 13.07 10.12
CA TYR A 151 7.45 12.38 9.53
C TYR A 151 7.72 11.83 8.13
N SER A 152 8.46 12.55 7.30
CA SER A 152 8.61 12.21 5.88
C SER A 152 9.68 11.16 5.63
N LEU A 153 10.83 11.25 6.29
CA LEU A 153 11.92 10.29 6.19
C LEU A 153 11.86 9.18 7.24
N GLY A 154 10.89 9.23 8.14
CA GLY A 154 10.74 8.25 9.19
C GLY A 154 9.37 7.60 9.18
N VAL A 155 9.33 6.30 8.96
CA VAL A 155 8.19 5.48 9.34
C VAL A 155 8.29 5.28 10.84
N PHE A 156 7.22 5.63 11.60
CA PHE A 156 7.16 5.46 13.07
C PHE A 156 8.11 6.32 13.92
N GLY A 157 8.37 7.56 13.53
CA GLY A 157 9.09 8.52 14.37
C GLY A 157 10.47 8.96 13.89
N GLY A 158 10.82 8.68 12.64
CA GLY A 158 12.03 9.18 12.00
C GLY A 158 13.26 8.26 12.17
N PHE A 159 14.29 8.54 11.39
CA PHE A 159 15.58 7.82 11.48
C PHE A 159 16.21 7.87 12.85
N HIS A 160 15.91 8.89 13.64
CA HIS A 160 16.44 9.07 15.00
C HIS A 160 15.88 8.05 16.01
N GLN A 161 14.79 7.38 15.70
CA GLN A 161 14.19 6.33 16.55
C GLN A 161 14.50 4.91 16.09
N ILE A 162 15.32 4.72 15.06
CA ILE A 162 15.83 3.40 14.73
C ILE A 162 16.83 3.01 15.82
N GLN A 163 16.29 2.49 16.91
CA GLN A 163 17.12 1.85 17.93
C GLN A 163 17.75 0.62 17.32
N THR A 164 19.05 0.49 17.49
CA THR A 164 19.88 -0.61 16.97
C THR A 164 19.54 -1.99 17.57
N ALA A 165 18.62 -2.07 18.51
CA ALA A 165 18.10 -3.32 19.05
C ALA A 165 17.00 -3.89 18.13
N PHE A 166 17.41 -4.53 17.03
CA PHE A 166 16.51 -5.27 16.15
C PHE A 166 16.01 -6.52 16.86
N ASN A 167 14.81 -6.45 17.46
CA ASN A 167 14.18 -7.60 18.09
C ASN A 167 13.22 -8.28 17.10
N LEU A 168 13.73 -9.25 16.35
CA LEU A 168 12.95 -10.01 15.37
C LEU A 168 11.72 -10.67 15.99
N THR A 169 11.83 -11.15 17.22
CA THR A 169 10.73 -11.80 17.95
C THR A 169 9.55 -10.84 18.18
N TYR A 170 9.86 -9.58 18.49
CA TYR A 170 8.83 -8.55 18.67
C TYR A 170 8.06 -8.31 17.36
N TYR A 171 8.77 -8.17 16.24
CA TYR A 171 8.13 -7.94 14.93
C TYR A 171 7.31 -9.14 14.47
N LEU A 172 7.83 -10.35 14.61
CA LEU A 172 7.10 -11.57 14.26
C LEU A 172 5.83 -11.74 15.10
N LYS A 173 5.92 -11.53 16.41
CA LYS A 173 4.78 -11.64 17.33
C LYS A 173 3.68 -10.63 16.97
N ASN A 174 4.05 -9.37 16.74
CA ASN A 174 3.10 -8.34 16.36
C ASN A 174 2.49 -8.61 14.97
N LEU A 175 3.30 -8.97 13.97
CA LEU A 175 2.82 -9.30 12.64
C LEU A 175 1.78 -10.44 12.69
N LEU A 176 2.09 -11.52 13.40
CA LEU A 176 1.20 -12.66 13.57
C LEU A 176 -0.11 -12.28 14.27
N TRP A 177 -0.03 -11.42 15.29
CA TRP A 177 -1.20 -10.95 16.02
C TRP A 177 -2.09 -10.04 15.18
N PHE A 178 -1.51 -9.04 14.50
CA PHE A 178 -2.25 -8.10 13.67
C PHE A 178 -2.89 -8.75 12.43
N THR A 179 -2.30 -9.80 11.91
CA THR A 179 -2.81 -10.53 10.74
C THR A 179 -3.74 -11.69 11.07
N LEU A 180 -4.12 -11.88 12.33
CA LEU A 180 -5.17 -12.83 12.69
C LEU A 180 -6.53 -12.35 12.13
N PRO A 181 -7.36 -13.26 11.57
CA PRO A 181 -7.18 -14.72 11.38
C PRO A 181 -6.59 -15.11 10.02
N VAL A 182 -5.99 -14.19 9.28
CA VAL A 182 -5.57 -14.39 7.87
C VAL A 182 -4.51 -15.47 7.72
N TRP A 183 -3.44 -15.41 8.55
CA TRP A 183 -2.32 -16.36 8.40
C TRP A 183 -2.69 -17.83 8.76
N PRO A 184 -3.52 -18.12 9.79
CA PRO A 184 -3.93 -19.51 10.02
C PRO A 184 -4.80 -20.06 8.89
N LEU A 185 -5.68 -19.21 8.32
CA LEU A 185 -6.50 -19.58 7.17
C LEU A 185 -5.63 -19.83 5.93
N ALA A 186 -4.62 -18.98 5.69
CA ALA A 186 -3.67 -19.15 4.60
C ALA A 186 -2.86 -20.44 4.76
N ALA A 187 -2.35 -20.72 5.96
CA ALA A 187 -1.62 -21.94 6.26
C ALA A 187 -2.49 -23.18 6.06
N TRP A 188 -3.76 -23.12 6.49
CA TRP A 188 -4.70 -24.23 6.32
C TRP A 188 -5.04 -24.46 4.85
N THR A 189 -5.29 -23.41 4.06
CA THR A 189 -5.54 -23.55 2.62
C THR A 189 -4.34 -24.12 1.88
N LEU A 190 -3.12 -23.64 2.19
CA LEU A 190 -1.88 -24.15 1.61
C LEU A 190 -1.65 -25.62 1.95
N SER A 191 -1.97 -26.05 3.17
CA SER A 191 -1.84 -27.47 3.56
C SER A 191 -2.83 -28.36 2.79
N ARG A 192 -4.04 -27.85 2.53
CA ARG A 192 -5.06 -28.61 1.76
C ARG A 192 -4.76 -28.68 0.27
N THR A 193 -4.30 -27.59 -0.34
CA THR A 193 -3.96 -27.56 -1.77
C THR A 193 -2.75 -28.46 -2.07
N ARG A 194 -1.73 -28.49 -1.21
CA ARG A 194 -0.58 -29.40 -1.37
C ARG A 194 -0.92 -30.90 -1.31
N ILE A 195 -2.02 -31.24 -0.64
CA ILE A 195 -2.45 -32.65 -0.51
C ILE A 195 -3.21 -33.10 -1.76
N HIS A 196 -3.86 -32.20 -2.49
CA HIS A 196 -4.73 -32.54 -3.64
C HIS A 196 -4.08 -32.39 -5.01
N ASP A 197 -3.04 -31.55 -5.15
CA ASP A 197 -2.37 -31.28 -6.43
C ASP A 197 -0.94 -31.87 -6.46
N LYS A 198 -0.86 -33.18 -6.68
CA LYS A 198 0.38 -33.81 -7.20
C LYS A 198 0.50 -33.70 -8.73
N ASN A 199 -0.38 -32.95 -9.39
CA ASN A 199 -0.41 -32.76 -10.84
C ASN A 199 -0.39 -31.28 -11.21
N TRP A 200 0.75 -30.62 -10.96
CA TRP A 200 1.11 -29.33 -11.61
C TRP A 200 2.45 -29.49 -12.30
#